data_029478dbee4b50f2c16e8296b2681068
#
_entry.id   029478dbee4b50f2c16e8296b2681068
#
_cell.length_a   1.000
_cell.length_b   1.000
_cell.length_c   1.000
_cell.angle_alpha   90.00
_cell.angle_beta   90.00
_cell.angle_gamma   90.00
#
_symmetry.space_group_name_H-M   'P 1'
#
loop_
_entity.id
_entity.type
_entity.pdbx_description
1 polymer ?
#
loop_
_entity_poly.entity_id
_entity_poly.type
_entity_poly.pdbx_seq_one_letter_code
_entity_poly.pdbx_strand_id
1 'polypeptide(L)'
;MRTSGKLWIGKSVGEVIQGENSFDIIRYFLSFAVLVGHFRVITGIPYYFPMSSVDAVHGFFILSGFLVFYSYMRNPDIRHYTERRTRRILPPYVFIVTLCWMGGVLVSTLPVGEYLFSAQLWKYIVANYSFLNFIEPALPGCFQGEAVNGSLWTMKVEILLYITVPIVYYLMKRFRPFPVFIVIFLSLIHI
;
A
#
# COMPACT_ATOMS: atom_id res chain seq x y z
N MET A 1 -45.23 2.45 8.87
CA MET A 1 -44.18 2.12 9.87
C MET A 1 -42.95 1.59 9.14
N ARG A 2 -41.93 2.42 8.91
CA ARG A 2 -40.64 2.00 8.35
C ARG A 2 -39.70 1.76 9.53
N THR A 3 -39.48 0.50 9.86
CA THR A 3 -38.45 0.11 10.86
C THR A 3 -37.08 0.37 10.29
N SER A 4 -36.46 1.40 10.83
CA SER A 4 -35.04 1.71 10.64
C SER A 4 -34.21 0.55 11.18
N GLY A 5 -33.77 -0.33 10.29
CA GLY A 5 -32.75 -1.34 10.59
C GLY A 5 -31.39 -0.66 10.83
N LYS A 6 -31.18 -0.10 12.02
CA LYS A 6 -29.86 0.32 12.46
C LYS A 6 -28.98 -0.92 12.55
N LEU A 7 -27.97 -0.98 11.66
CA LEU A 7 -26.99 -2.04 11.64
C LEU A 7 -26.34 -2.14 13.04
N TRP A 8 -26.66 -3.18 13.78
CA TRP A 8 -26.14 -3.50 15.11
C TRP A 8 -24.61 -3.64 15.14
N ILE A 9 -24.00 -3.97 14.01
CA ILE A 9 -22.55 -4.12 13.84
C ILE A 9 -21.79 -2.80 14.05
N GLY A 10 -22.42 -1.64 13.84
CA GLY A 10 -21.75 -0.34 13.88
C GLY A 10 -21.37 0.17 15.27
N LYS A 11 -22.05 -0.28 16.34
CA LYS A 11 -21.76 0.18 17.70
C LYS A 11 -20.59 -0.60 18.33
N SER A 12 -20.60 -1.92 18.25
CA SER A 12 -19.54 -2.76 18.82
C SER A 12 -18.20 -2.58 18.10
N VAL A 13 -18.19 -2.45 16.77
CA VAL A 13 -16.97 -2.19 16.00
C VAL A 13 -16.45 -0.76 16.24
N GLY A 14 -17.32 0.21 16.44
CA GLY A 14 -16.94 1.58 16.80
C GLY A 14 -16.26 1.70 18.17
N GLU A 15 -16.73 0.93 19.14
CA GLU A 15 -16.13 0.86 20.47
C GLU A 15 -14.77 0.17 20.45
N VAL A 16 -14.60 -0.89 19.67
CA VAL A 16 -13.30 -1.59 19.48
C VAL A 16 -12.27 -0.70 18.77
N ILE A 17 -12.70 0.16 17.85
CA ILE A 17 -11.79 1.08 17.14
C ILE A 17 -11.50 2.35 17.96
N GLN A 18 -12.36 2.74 18.89
CA GLN A 18 -12.13 3.84 19.83
C GLN A 18 -11.40 3.40 21.11
N GLY A 19 -11.46 2.13 21.46
CA GLY A 19 -10.65 1.53 22.52
C GLY A 19 -9.22 1.35 22.03
N GLU A 20 -8.29 1.92 22.78
CA GLU A 20 -6.85 1.92 22.57
C GLU A 20 -6.27 0.78 21.70
N ASN A 21 -5.83 1.13 20.48
CA ASN A 21 -4.59 0.66 19.85
C ASN A 21 -4.40 -0.83 19.50
N SER A 22 -5.38 -1.72 19.60
CA SER A 22 -5.17 -3.12 19.17
C SER A 22 -4.77 -3.23 17.70
N PHE A 23 -5.31 -2.38 16.82
CA PHE A 23 -4.93 -2.34 15.42
C PHE A 23 -3.51 -1.78 15.19
N ASP A 24 -3.05 -0.88 16.04
CA ASP A 24 -1.69 -0.34 15.96
C ASP A 24 -0.67 -1.39 16.41
N ILE A 25 -0.97 -2.18 17.44
CA ILE A 25 -0.14 -3.30 17.87
C ILE A 25 0.01 -4.33 16.73
N ILE A 26 -1.10 -4.68 16.06
CA ILE A 26 -1.06 -5.59 14.91
C ILE A 26 -0.19 -5.00 13.79
N ARG A 27 -0.30 -3.71 13.51
CA ARG A 27 0.53 -3.03 12.50
C ARG A 27 2.01 -3.06 12.87
N TYR A 28 2.37 -2.81 14.12
CA TYR A 28 3.76 -2.91 14.59
C TYR A 28 4.31 -4.33 14.42
N PHE A 29 3.52 -5.34 14.78
CA PHE A 29 3.91 -6.73 14.60
C PHE A 29 4.12 -7.08 13.12
N LEU A 30 3.20 -6.70 12.24
CA LEU A 30 3.31 -6.90 10.79
C LEU A 30 4.51 -6.15 10.21
N SER A 31 4.76 -4.89 10.64
CA SER A 31 5.92 -4.11 10.22
C SER A 31 7.23 -4.79 10.62
N PHE A 32 7.27 -5.32 11.84
CA PHE A 32 8.45 -6.03 12.33
C PHE A 32 8.69 -7.32 11.54
N ALA A 33 7.65 -8.08 11.20
CA ALA A 33 7.76 -9.25 10.35
C ALA A 33 8.32 -8.93 8.96
N VAL A 34 7.87 -7.83 8.34
CA VAL A 34 8.39 -7.36 7.06
C VAL A 34 9.86 -6.94 7.19
N LEU A 35 10.22 -6.21 8.26
CA LEU A 35 11.60 -5.80 8.53
C LEU A 35 12.53 -7.01 8.67
N VAL A 36 12.15 -8.01 9.44
CA VAL A 36 12.92 -9.25 9.62
C VAL A 36 13.08 -9.99 8.28
N GLY A 37 12.01 -10.05 7.46
CA GLY A 37 12.06 -10.64 6.14
C GLY A 37 13.05 -9.93 5.21
N HIS A 38 13.07 -8.61 5.16
CA HIS A 38 14.03 -7.84 4.38
C HIS A 38 15.46 -8.01 4.91
N PHE A 39 15.64 -7.99 6.22
CA PHE A 39 16.95 -8.20 6.83
C PHE A 39 17.54 -9.57 6.44
N ARG A 40 16.70 -10.62 6.47
CA ARG A 40 17.09 -11.97 6.01
C ARG A 40 17.56 -11.98 4.55
N VAL A 41 16.83 -11.30 3.66
CA VAL A 41 17.19 -11.24 2.24
C VAL A 41 18.51 -10.50 2.02
N ILE A 42 18.73 -9.38 2.74
CA ILE A 42 19.94 -8.56 2.58
C ILE A 42 21.18 -9.24 3.18
N THR A 43 21.04 -9.88 4.34
CA THR A 43 22.19 -10.45 5.07
C THR A 43 22.50 -11.91 4.70
N GLY A 44 21.54 -12.62 4.12
CA GLY A 44 21.62 -14.06 3.88
C GLY A 44 21.55 -14.91 5.15
N ILE A 45 21.38 -14.30 6.33
CA ILE A 45 21.33 -15.02 7.61
C ILE A 45 19.95 -15.63 7.81
N PRO A 46 19.85 -16.95 8.06
CA PRO A 46 18.56 -17.60 8.28
C PRO A 46 18.02 -17.28 9.67
N TYR A 47 17.08 -16.35 9.77
CA TYR A 47 16.31 -16.14 10.99
C TYR A 47 14.99 -16.87 10.91
N TYR A 48 14.59 -17.50 12.01
CA TYR A 48 13.25 -18.02 12.17
C TYR A 48 12.35 -16.91 12.70
N PHE A 49 11.32 -16.59 11.95
CA PHE A 49 10.21 -15.74 12.40
C PHE A 49 8.89 -16.46 12.09
N PRO A 50 7.90 -16.45 12.99
CA PRO A 50 6.68 -17.25 12.85
C PRO A 50 5.77 -16.83 11.68
N MET A 51 6.05 -15.73 11.04
CA MET A 51 5.30 -15.19 9.91
C MET A 51 6.25 -14.81 8.77
N SER A 52 5.88 -15.13 7.53
CA SER A 52 6.64 -14.65 6.37
C SER A 52 6.40 -13.15 6.12
N SER A 53 7.35 -12.47 5.48
CA SER A 53 7.17 -11.07 5.08
C SER A 53 6.01 -10.89 4.09
N VAL A 54 5.75 -11.89 3.25
CA VAL A 54 4.64 -11.89 2.30
C VAL A 54 3.30 -11.95 3.04
N ASP A 55 3.15 -12.87 4.00
CA ASP A 55 1.93 -12.97 4.82
C ASP A 55 1.69 -11.70 5.64
N ALA A 56 2.76 -11.09 6.15
CA ALA A 56 2.67 -9.82 6.85
C ALA A 56 2.17 -8.69 5.96
N VAL A 57 2.62 -8.61 4.71
CA VAL A 57 2.13 -7.64 3.73
C VAL A 57 0.65 -7.89 3.40
N HIS A 58 0.24 -9.15 3.22
CA HIS A 58 -1.19 -9.49 3.05
C HIS A 58 -2.02 -9.07 4.27
N GLY A 59 -1.50 -9.30 5.48
CA GLY A 59 -2.11 -8.81 6.72
C GLY A 59 -2.30 -7.28 6.73
N PHE A 60 -1.30 -6.52 6.24
CA PHE A 60 -1.43 -5.08 6.07
C PHE A 60 -2.54 -4.69 5.09
N PHE A 61 -2.66 -5.36 3.96
CA PHE A 61 -3.70 -5.05 2.99
C PHE A 61 -5.10 -5.34 3.55
N ILE A 62 -5.27 -6.46 4.25
CA ILE A 62 -6.54 -6.79 4.91
C ILE A 62 -6.91 -5.73 5.94
N LEU A 63 -5.98 -5.39 6.83
CA LEU A 63 -6.18 -4.41 7.88
C LEU A 63 -6.45 -3.01 7.31
N SER A 64 -5.66 -2.59 6.31
CA SER A 64 -5.85 -1.31 5.63
C SER A 64 -7.21 -1.26 4.92
N GLY A 65 -7.57 -2.32 4.19
CA GLY A 65 -8.87 -2.40 3.51
C GLY A 65 -10.03 -2.26 4.48
N PHE A 66 -9.99 -2.99 5.59
CA PHE A 66 -11.02 -2.92 6.63
C PHE A 66 -11.14 -1.51 7.23
N LEU A 67 -10.04 -0.92 7.68
CA LEU A 67 -10.06 0.37 8.35
C LEU A 67 -10.42 1.52 7.40
N VAL A 68 -9.97 1.45 6.14
CA VAL A 68 -10.29 2.46 5.13
C VAL A 68 -11.76 2.38 4.75
N PHE A 69 -12.29 1.17 4.54
CA PHE A 69 -13.71 0.95 4.23
C PHE A 69 -14.61 1.41 5.39
N TYR A 70 -14.28 1.03 6.62
CA TYR A 70 -15.00 1.48 7.80
C TYR A 70 -14.99 3.00 7.96
N SER A 71 -13.84 3.64 7.75
CA SER A 71 -13.71 5.09 7.79
C SER A 71 -14.58 5.79 6.74
N TYR A 72 -14.66 5.20 5.53
CA TYR A 72 -15.48 5.74 4.44
C TYR A 72 -16.98 5.55 4.71
N MET A 73 -17.40 4.41 5.27
CA MET A 73 -18.80 4.18 5.65
C MET A 73 -19.33 5.20 6.66
N ARG A 74 -18.47 5.69 7.57
CA ARG A 74 -18.86 6.69 8.58
C ARG A 74 -19.08 8.09 8.00
N ASN A 75 -18.34 8.44 6.98
CA ASN A 75 -18.48 9.72 6.28
C ASN A 75 -18.21 9.50 4.77
N PRO A 76 -19.25 9.15 3.98
CA PRO A 76 -19.11 8.81 2.56
C PRO A 76 -19.01 10.06 1.67
N ASP A 77 -18.05 10.92 1.96
CA ASP A 77 -17.67 12.07 1.15
C ASP A 77 -16.40 11.74 0.36
N ILE A 78 -16.55 11.58 -0.96
CA ILE A 78 -15.46 11.20 -1.86
C ILE A 78 -14.35 12.24 -1.91
N ARG A 79 -14.68 13.54 -1.86
CA ARG A 79 -13.70 14.61 -1.91
C ARG A 79 -12.82 14.60 -0.67
N HIS A 80 -13.43 14.59 0.52
CA HIS A 80 -12.71 14.55 1.78
C HIS A 80 -11.92 13.24 1.97
N TYR A 81 -12.48 12.13 1.49
CA TYR A 81 -11.80 10.85 1.48
C TYR A 81 -10.53 10.88 0.63
N THR A 82 -10.65 11.29 -0.64
CA THR A 82 -9.52 11.37 -1.58
C THR A 82 -8.43 12.30 -1.07
N GLU A 83 -8.79 13.47 -0.58
CA GLU A 83 -7.84 14.44 -0.02
C GLU A 83 -7.02 13.83 1.12
N ARG A 84 -7.67 13.18 2.10
CA ARG A 84 -6.98 12.55 3.23
C ARG A 84 -6.05 11.42 2.80
N ARG A 85 -6.44 10.62 1.81
CA ARG A 85 -5.61 9.51 1.30
C ARG A 85 -4.43 10.03 0.48
N THR A 86 -4.66 11.00 -0.37
CA THR A 86 -3.59 11.64 -1.14
C THR A 86 -2.54 12.28 -0.22
N ARG A 87 -2.97 13.06 0.78
CA ARG A 87 -2.06 13.67 1.76
C ARG A 87 -1.27 12.65 2.58
N ARG A 88 -1.79 11.44 2.73
CA ARG A 88 -1.11 10.36 3.45
C ARG A 88 -0.07 9.64 2.59
N ILE A 89 -0.38 9.38 1.31
CA ILE A 89 0.50 8.59 0.43
C ILE A 89 1.49 9.47 -0.32
N LEU A 90 1.03 10.56 -0.92
CA LEU A 90 1.81 11.31 -1.90
C LEU A 90 3.12 11.89 -1.32
N PRO A 91 3.14 12.55 -0.14
CA PRO A 91 4.37 13.13 0.38
C PRO A 91 5.46 12.10 0.65
N PRO A 92 5.23 11.00 1.41
CA PRO A 92 6.28 10.01 1.66
C PRO A 92 6.70 9.26 0.40
N TYR A 93 5.77 9.03 -0.54
CA TYR A 93 6.08 8.40 -1.82
C TYR A 93 7.01 9.26 -2.68
N VAL A 94 6.66 10.54 -2.88
CA VAL A 94 7.47 11.50 -3.62
C VAL A 94 8.85 11.63 -2.97
N PHE A 95 8.89 11.72 -1.63
CA PHE A 95 10.15 11.82 -0.89
C PHE A 95 11.05 10.60 -1.14
N ILE A 96 10.54 9.37 -1.02
CA ILE A 96 11.36 8.17 -1.21
C ILE A 96 11.82 8.00 -2.66
N VAL A 97 10.97 8.27 -3.65
CA VAL A 97 11.35 8.23 -5.06
C VAL A 97 12.45 9.26 -5.35
N THR A 98 12.31 10.49 -4.82
CA THR A 98 13.33 11.53 -4.94
C THR A 98 14.65 11.09 -4.30
N LEU A 99 14.58 10.56 -3.08
CA LEU A 99 15.75 10.07 -2.36
C LEU A 99 16.46 8.95 -3.14
N CYS A 100 15.73 8.03 -3.75
CA CYS A 100 16.30 6.93 -4.53
C CYS A 100 17.09 7.45 -5.74
N TRP A 101 16.50 8.29 -6.61
CA TRP A 101 17.22 8.74 -7.79
C TRP A 101 18.33 9.76 -7.48
N MET A 102 18.19 10.59 -6.46
CA MET A 102 19.28 11.48 -6.00
C MET A 102 20.40 10.68 -5.36
N GLY A 103 20.08 9.70 -4.51
CA GLY A 103 21.05 8.80 -3.90
C GLY A 103 21.77 7.92 -4.94
N GLY A 104 21.09 7.60 -6.04
CA GLY A 104 21.65 6.87 -7.16
C GLY A 104 22.89 7.56 -7.77
N VAL A 105 22.97 8.89 -7.72
CA VAL A 105 24.17 9.65 -8.14
C VAL A 105 25.42 9.22 -7.38
N LEU A 106 25.28 8.88 -6.09
CA LEU A 106 26.38 8.49 -5.21
C LEU A 106 26.78 7.03 -5.35
N VAL A 107 25.88 6.18 -5.80
CA VAL A 107 26.03 4.71 -5.84
C VAL A 107 26.25 4.18 -7.25
N SER A 108 25.91 4.98 -8.28
CA SER A 108 26.05 4.61 -9.68
C SER A 108 27.52 4.38 -10.04
N THR A 109 27.78 3.38 -10.87
CA THR A 109 29.09 3.14 -11.51
C THR A 109 29.36 4.08 -12.67
N LEU A 110 28.36 4.86 -13.12
CA LEU A 110 28.47 5.81 -14.22
C LEU A 110 28.99 7.16 -13.73
N PRO A 111 29.74 7.90 -14.56
CA PRO A 111 30.03 9.32 -14.29
C PRO A 111 28.74 10.11 -14.10
N VAL A 112 28.77 11.11 -13.23
CA VAL A 112 27.59 11.93 -12.86
C VAL A 112 26.85 12.48 -14.09
N GLY A 113 27.62 12.97 -15.09
CA GLY A 113 27.03 13.48 -16.32
C GLY A 113 26.27 12.41 -17.11
N GLU A 114 26.86 11.23 -17.28
CA GLU A 114 26.22 10.11 -17.97
C GLU A 114 24.97 9.61 -17.22
N TYR A 115 25.05 9.56 -15.89
CA TYR A 115 23.93 9.21 -15.05
C TYR A 115 22.74 10.18 -15.23
N LEU A 116 23.00 11.50 -15.11
CA LEU A 116 21.95 12.52 -15.16
C LEU A 116 21.32 12.66 -16.55
N PHE A 117 22.06 12.42 -17.62
CA PHE A 117 21.55 12.50 -18.99
C PHE A 117 21.12 11.13 -19.54
N SER A 118 21.17 10.08 -18.73
CA SER A 118 20.72 8.75 -19.12
C SER A 118 19.22 8.71 -19.41
N ALA A 119 18.84 8.13 -20.54
CA ALA A 119 17.43 7.89 -20.86
C ALA A 119 16.74 6.97 -19.82
N GLN A 120 17.49 6.06 -19.20
CA GLN A 120 16.99 5.17 -18.15
C GLN A 120 16.60 5.95 -16.89
N LEU A 121 17.39 6.94 -16.47
CA LEU A 121 17.04 7.80 -15.34
C LEU A 121 15.71 8.53 -15.58
N TRP A 122 15.54 9.11 -16.74
CA TRP A 122 14.32 9.82 -17.06
C TRP A 122 13.10 8.91 -17.16
N LYS A 123 13.26 7.71 -17.71
CA LYS A 123 12.21 6.68 -17.68
C LYS A 123 11.85 6.30 -16.23
N TYR A 124 12.87 6.09 -15.36
CA TYR A 124 12.64 5.82 -13.94
C TYR A 124 11.86 6.95 -13.28
N ILE A 125 12.26 8.21 -13.47
CA ILE A 125 11.60 9.39 -12.89
C ILE A 125 10.12 9.44 -13.32
N VAL A 126 9.87 9.41 -14.64
CA VAL A 126 8.50 9.49 -15.16
C VAL A 126 7.66 8.31 -14.70
N ALA A 127 8.17 7.09 -14.78
CA ALA A 127 7.45 5.88 -14.39
C ALA A 127 7.10 5.91 -12.88
N ASN A 128 8.08 6.23 -12.04
CA ASN A 128 7.85 6.21 -10.60
C ASN A 128 6.93 7.36 -10.15
N TYR A 129 7.11 8.59 -10.60
CA TYR A 129 6.19 9.68 -10.23
C TYR A 129 4.77 9.49 -10.79
N SER A 130 4.60 8.66 -11.82
CA SER A 130 3.29 8.26 -12.34
C SER A 130 2.73 6.98 -11.67
N PHE A 131 3.34 6.49 -10.60
CA PHE A 131 2.99 5.22 -9.92
C PHE A 131 3.10 3.97 -10.81
N LEU A 132 3.87 4.05 -11.90
CA LEU A 132 4.15 2.97 -12.84
C LEU A 132 5.55 2.38 -12.63
N ASN A 133 5.97 2.26 -11.38
CA ASN A 133 7.30 1.80 -10.97
C ASN A 133 7.70 0.41 -11.52
N PHE A 134 6.75 -0.38 -11.99
CA PHE A 134 7.01 -1.69 -12.63
C PHE A 134 7.54 -1.57 -14.06
N ILE A 135 7.44 -0.40 -14.70
CA ILE A 135 7.96 -0.17 -16.05
C ILE A 135 9.47 0.03 -16.02
N GLU A 136 9.98 0.78 -15.05
CA GLU A 136 11.40 1.02 -14.87
C GLU A 136 11.73 1.06 -13.37
N PRO A 137 12.03 -0.08 -12.75
CA PRO A 137 12.34 -0.15 -11.31
C PRO A 137 13.82 0.13 -11.00
N ALA A 138 14.70 0.08 -12.01
CA ALA A 138 16.14 0.19 -11.86
C ALA A 138 16.66 1.58 -12.21
N LEU A 139 17.78 1.96 -11.57
CA LEU A 139 18.53 3.18 -11.89
C LEU A 139 19.79 2.85 -12.73
N PRO A 140 20.22 3.76 -13.61
CA PRO A 140 21.37 3.52 -14.47
C PRO A 140 22.66 3.29 -13.65
N GLY A 141 23.37 2.20 -13.94
CA GLY A 141 24.60 1.86 -13.25
C GLY A 141 24.47 1.54 -11.76
N CYS A 142 23.26 1.35 -11.24
CA CYS A 142 23.03 0.99 -9.83
C CYS A 142 22.61 -0.48 -9.72
N PHE A 143 23.05 -1.16 -8.65
CA PHE A 143 22.60 -2.47 -8.20
C PHE A 143 22.46 -3.53 -9.32
N GLN A 144 23.37 -3.53 -10.31
CA GLN A 144 23.42 -4.46 -11.43
C GLN A 144 22.09 -4.55 -12.24
N GLY A 145 21.30 -3.48 -12.24
CA GLY A 145 20.00 -3.43 -12.92
C GLY A 145 18.81 -3.94 -12.11
N GLU A 146 19.03 -4.31 -10.86
CA GLU A 146 17.95 -4.69 -9.95
C GLU A 146 17.13 -3.46 -9.50
N ALA A 147 15.94 -3.74 -9.01
CA ALA A 147 15.05 -2.69 -8.50
C ALA A 147 15.66 -1.97 -7.30
N VAL A 148 15.78 -0.65 -7.37
CA VAL A 148 16.35 0.18 -6.29
C VAL A 148 15.53 0.11 -5.02
N ASN A 149 14.22 0.06 -5.15
CA ASN A 149 13.31 -0.11 -4.02
C ASN A 149 12.16 -1.04 -4.39
N GLY A 150 12.38 -2.33 -4.14
CA GLY A 150 11.39 -3.37 -4.39
C GLY A 150 10.08 -3.17 -3.62
N SER A 151 10.11 -2.48 -2.45
CA SER A 151 8.90 -2.27 -1.63
C SER A 151 7.85 -1.38 -2.30
N LEU A 152 8.22 -0.59 -3.31
CA LEU A 152 7.28 0.31 -4.00
C LEU A 152 6.14 -0.43 -4.74
N TRP A 153 6.27 -1.72 -4.99
CA TRP A 153 5.19 -2.50 -5.60
C TRP A 153 3.90 -2.50 -4.77
N THR A 154 4.01 -2.41 -3.44
CA THR A 154 2.87 -2.40 -2.53
C THR A 154 2.02 -1.13 -2.68
N MET A 155 2.62 -0.03 -3.14
CA MET A 155 1.91 1.24 -3.33
C MET A 155 0.82 1.15 -4.40
N LYS A 156 1.02 0.33 -5.45
CA LYS A 156 -0.03 0.09 -6.46
C LYS A 156 -1.25 -0.56 -5.83
N VAL A 157 -1.02 -1.57 -5.01
CA VAL A 157 -2.10 -2.30 -4.33
C VAL A 157 -2.84 -1.36 -3.37
N GLU A 158 -2.13 -0.52 -2.63
CA GLU A 158 -2.74 0.45 -1.73
C GLU A 158 -3.59 1.49 -2.47
N ILE A 159 -3.12 2.01 -3.60
CA ILE A 159 -3.88 2.95 -4.43
C ILE A 159 -5.12 2.28 -5.02
N LEU A 160 -4.98 1.06 -5.56
CA LEU A 160 -6.12 0.29 -6.06
C LEU A 160 -7.16 0.05 -4.97
N LEU A 161 -6.73 -0.29 -3.77
CA LEU A 161 -7.60 -0.46 -2.61
C LEU A 161 -8.35 0.83 -2.28
N TYR A 162 -7.69 2.00 -2.34
CA TYR A 162 -8.35 3.28 -2.11
C TYR A 162 -9.36 3.65 -3.18
N ILE A 163 -9.13 3.27 -4.43
CA ILE A 163 -10.09 3.46 -5.52
C ILE A 163 -11.26 2.49 -5.36
N THR A 164 -11.00 1.25 -4.96
CA THR A 164 -12.03 0.19 -4.85
C THR A 164 -13.01 0.45 -3.71
N VAL A 165 -12.56 1.02 -2.59
CA VAL A 165 -13.40 1.24 -1.40
C VAL A 165 -14.67 2.05 -1.68
N PRO A 166 -14.64 3.24 -2.31
CA PRO A 166 -15.85 3.97 -2.67
C PRO A 166 -16.74 3.19 -3.63
N ILE A 167 -16.15 2.51 -4.61
CA ILE A 167 -16.90 1.71 -5.61
C ILE A 167 -17.66 0.60 -4.91
N VAL A 168 -16.99 -0.17 -4.05
CA VAL A 168 -17.60 -1.25 -3.26
C VAL A 168 -18.71 -0.71 -2.37
N TYR A 169 -18.48 0.41 -1.70
CA TYR A 169 -19.51 1.04 -0.87
C TYR A 169 -20.79 1.38 -1.66
N TYR A 170 -20.65 2.01 -2.82
CA TYR A 170 -21.79 2.33 -3.66
C TYR A 170 -22.47 1.10 -4.25
N LEU A 171 -21.70 0.07 -4.63
CA LEU A 171 -22.25 -1.20 -5.08
C LEU A 171 -23.05 -1.90 -3.98
N MET A 172 -22.53 -1.94 -2.75
CA MET A 172 -23.24 -2.50 -1.60
C MET A 172 -24.53 -1.73 -1.25
N LYS A 173 -24.53 -0.42 -1.48
CA LYS A 173 -25.73 0.41 -1.29
C LYS A 173 -26.77 0.19 -2.38
N ARG A 174 -26.34 -0.12 -3.61
CA ARG A 174 -27.22 -0.31 -4.78
C ARG A 174 -27.76 -1.73 -4.90
N PHE A 175 -26.93 -2.72 -4.56
CA PHE A 175 -27.21 -4.14 -4.66
C PHE A 175 -27.26 -4.80 -3.28
N ARG A 176 -27.78 -6.02 -3.20
CA ARG A 176 -27.69 -6.81 -1.96
C ARG A 176 -26.20 -7.05 -1.64
N PRO A 177 -25.77 -6.95 -0.37
CA PRO A 177 -24.35 -7.01 -0.02
C PRO A 177 -23.69 -8.36 -0.34
N PHE A 178 -24.45 -9.46 -0.32
CA PHE A 178 -23.89 -10.81 -0.48
C PHE A 178 -23.16 -11.05 -1.82
N PRO A 179 -23.71 -10.71 -3.02
CA PRO A 179 -22.98 -10.88 -4.28
C PRO A 179 -21.71 -10.05 -4.36
N VAL A 180 -21.72 -8.85 -3.76
CA VAL A 180 -20.56 -7.95 -3.75
C VAL A 180 -19.43 -8.55 -2.95
N PHE A 181 -19.71 -9.16 -1.78
CA PHE A 181 -18.71 -9.87 -0.98
C PHE A 181 -18.11 -11.05 -1.74
N ILE A 182 -18.92 -11.85 -2.45
CA ILE A 182 -18.42 -12.98 -3.27
C ILE A 182 -17.45 -12.49 -4.33
N VAL A 183 -17.80 -11.44 -5.08
CA VAL A 183 -16.93 -10.91 -6.15
C VAL A 183 -15.60 -10.39 -5.57
N ILE A 184 -15.63 -9.67 -4.45
CA ILE A 184 -14.41 -9.18 -3.79
C ILE A 184 -13.57 -10.35 -3.29
N PHE A 185 -14.18 -11.35 -2.64
CA PHE A 185 -13.49 -12.51 -2.11
C PHE A 185 -12.83 -13.31 -3.24
N LEU A 186 -13.53 -13.55 -4.35
CA LEU A 186 -12.97 -14.24 -5.50
C LEU A 186 -11.85 -13.44 -6.18
N SER A 187 -11.93 -12.11 -6.23
CA SER A 187 -10.85 -11.28 -6.78
C SER A 187 -9.58 -11.28 -5.92
N LEU A 188 -9.73 -11.40 -4.59
CA LEU A 188 -8.59 -11.49 -3.66
C LEU A 188 -7.88 -12.85 -3.70
N ILE A 189 -8.56 -13.91 -4.13
CA ILE A 189 -7.93 -15.24 -4.29
C ILE A 189 -7.04 -15.29 -5.54
N HIS A 190 -7.24 -14.40 -6.50
CA HIS A 190 -6.49 -14.34 -7.77
C HIS A 190 -5.32 -13.32 -7.77
N ILE A 191 -5.05 -12.65 -6.67
CA ILE A 191 -3.87 -11.79 -6.48
C ILE A 191 -2.78 -12.53 -5.72
#